data_fa7af2944378eb3de1be22392f4fa326
#
_entry.id   fa7af2944378eb3de1be22392f4fa326
#
_cell.length_a   1.000
_cell.length_b   1.000
_cell.length_c   1.000
_cell.angle_alpha   90.00
_cell.angle_beta   90.00
_cell.angle_gamma   90.00
#
_symmetry.space_group_name_H-M   'P 1'
#
loop_
_entity.id
_entity.type
_entity.pdbx_description
1 polymer ?
#
loop_
_entity_poly.entity_id
_entity_poly.type
_entity_poly.pdbx_seq_one_letter_code
_entity_poly.pdbx_strand_id
1 'polypeptide(L)'
;RPRALILVPTRELAAQINTSMTALAKALSLRTLTVFGGVRPGPQIAGLREGVDVVVACPGRLADHIAAGHAKLDAVEITVLDEADHMADLGFLPVVRRLLDQTPSVGQRLLFSATLDAGVDVLARRYLTNPVTHSVDSDKSSVVAMTHHVLHVRPDARFPVLVDLTAAPGRTLVFTRTKRGATRLTKQLVAAGVSAVELHGNLAQGARSRNLAAFSRGKASTLVATDIAARGIHVDDITLVIHADPPMEHKAYLHRSGRTARAGASGTVITLMTDDQVADVRDLARKAGISPTTTKVGPHDALLAQLAPGTRVFHEPPVVEHAVVTPGRRPARAGRSKPAAARPATTGRHSDMATFSAVSTAGSRRRGR
;
A
#
# COMPACT_ATOMS: atom_id res chain seq x y z
N ARG A 1 -2.24 -21.62 -19.75
CA ARG A 1 -1.91 -20.20 -19.94
C ARG A 1 -3.15 -19.37 -19.60
N PRO A 2 -3.00 -18.18 -18.96
CA PRO A 2 -4.14 -17.37 -18.62
C PRO A 2 -4.86 -16.85 -19.89
N ARG A 3 -6.19 -16.85 -19.84
CA ARG A 3 -7.07 -16.27 -20.84
C ARG A 3 -7.50 -14.86 -20.46
N ALA A 4 -7.49 -14.54 -19.14
CA ALA A 4 -7.77 -13.19 -18.67
C ALA A 4 -6.63 -12.68 -17.77
N LEU A 5 -6.27 -11.41 -17.96
CA LEU A 5 -5.26 -10.69 -17.21
C LEU A 5 -5.89 -9.43 -16.63
N ILE A 6 -5.84 -9.28 -15.30
CA ILE A 6 -6.28 -8.09 -14.58
C ILE A 6 -5.04 -7.47 -13.91
N LEU A 7 -4.64 -6.29 -14.35
CA LEU A 7 -3.52 -5.54 -13.77
C LEU A 7 -4.04 -4.49 -12.79
N VAL A 8 -3.46 -4.50 -11.60
CA VAL A 8 -3.84 -3.63 -10.48
C VAL A 8 -2.61 -3.07 -9.77
N PRO A 9 -2.68 -1.84 -9.20
CA PRO A 9 -1.51 -1.21 -8.56
C PRO A 9 -1.12 -1.86 -7.23
N THR A 10 -2.07 -2.44 -6.49
CA THR A 10 -1.85 -2.87 -5.10
C THR A 10 -2.21 -4.34 -4.87
N ARG A 11 -1.54 -4.94 -3.88
CA ARG A 11 -1.77 -6.33 -3.47
C ARG A 11 -3.15 -6.52 -2.85
N GLU A 12 -3.59 -5.51 -2.14
CA GLU A 12 -4.87 -5.46 -1.46
C GLU A 12 -6.01 -5.51 -2.49
N LEU A 13 -5.93 -4.68 -3.53
CA LEU A 13 -6.90 -4.67 -4.63
C LEU A 13 -6.87 -6.01 -5.39
N ALA A 14 -5.68 -6.56 -5.66
CA ALA A 14 -5.58 -7.89 -6.27
C ALA A 14 -6.29 -8.98 -5.46
N ALA A 15 -6.11 -8.97 -4.14
CA ALA A 15 -6.78 -9.92 -3.24
C ALA A 15 -8.30 -9.69 -3.20
N GLN A 16 -8.75 -8.45 -3.17
CA GLN A 16 -10.19 -8.10 -3.16
C GLN A 16 -10.89 -8.54 -4.45
N ILE A 17 -10.32 -8.22 -5.61
CA ILE A 17 -10.87 -8.64 -6.91
C ILE A 17 -10.93 -10.17 -6.97
N ASN A 18 -9.86 -10.86 -6.58
CA ASN A 18 -9.86 -12.32 -6.57
C ASN A 18 -10.95 -12.88 -5.64
N THR A 19 -11.14 -12.29 -4.47
CA THR A 19 -12.20 -12.72 -3.52
C THR A 19 -13.59 -12.52 -4.15
N SER A 20 -13.85 -11.37 -4.76
CA SER A 20 -15.13 -11.09 -5.43
C SER A 20 -15.40 -12.03 -6.60
N MET A 21 -14.36 -12.43 -7.33
CA MET A 21 -14.47 -13.36 -8.47
C MET A 21 -14.57 -14.83 -8.04
N THR A 22 -14.18 -15.19 -6.83
CA THR A 22 -14.01 -16.61 -6.42
C THR A 22 -15.29 -17.41 -6.60
N ALA A 23 -16.44 -16.86 -6.18
CA ALA A 23 -17.72 -17.57 -6.30
C ALA A 23 -18.11 -17.81 -7.75
N LEU A 24 -17.97 -16.79 -8.61
CA LEU A 24 -18.27 -16.87 -10.04
C LEU A 24 -17.30 -17.82 -10.77
N ALA A 25 -16.02 -17.69 -10.50
CA ALA A 25 -14.98 -18.54 -11.06
C ALA A 25 -15.24 -20.02 -10.72
N LYS A 26 -15.56 -20.31 -9.44
CA LYS A 26 -15.89 -21.67 -9.00
C LYS A 26 -17.12 -22.23 -9.73
N ALA A 27 -18.18 -21.42 -9.90
CA ALA A 27 -19.38 -21.84 -10.62
C ALA A 27 -19.11 -22.20 -12.09
N LEU A 28 -18.12 -21.54 -12.70
CA LEU A 28 -17.70 -21.77 -14.09
C LEU A 28 -16.49 -22.70 -14.20
N SER A 29 -16.04 -23.35 -13.13
CA SER A 29 -14.85 -24.20 -13.08
C SER A 29 -13.57 -23.50 -13.54
N LEU A 30 -13.49 -22.16 -13.39
CA LEU A 30 -12.31 -21.37 -13.72
C LEU A 30 -11.34 -21.29 -12.54
N ARG A 31 -10.07 -21.36 -12.85
CA ARG A 31 -8.98 -21.19 -11.87
C ARG A 31 -8.47 -19.75 -11.88
N THR A 32 -8.43 -19.13 -10.72
CA THR A 32 -7.92 -17.76 -10.53
C THR A 32 -6.63 -17.79 -9.73
N LEU A 33 -5.72 -16.88 -10.01
CA LEU A 33 -4.46 -16.72 -9.26
C LEU A 33 -4.14 -15.25 -9.05
N THR A 34 -3.77 -14.90 -7.81
CA THR A 34 -3.19 -13.59 -7.51
C THR A 34 -1.68 -13.62 -7.62
N VAL A 35 -1.09 -12.61 -8.30
CA VAL A 35 0.35 -12.49 -8.53
C VAL A 35 0.84 -11.13 -8.05
N PHE A 36 1.55 -11.08 -6.91
CA PHE A 36 2.08 -9.83 -6.35
C PHE A 36 3.32 -10.07 -5.49
N GLY A 37 4.11 -9.01 -5.29
CA GLY A 37 5.34 -9.03 -4.51
C GLY A 37 5.10 -9.08 -2.99
N GLY A 38 6.20 -9.23 -2.21
CA GLY A 38 6.16 -9.22 -0.74
C GLY A 38 5.63 -10.49 -0.09
N VAL A 39 5.41 -11.55 -0.90
CA VAL A 39 5.12 -12.91 -0.46
C VAL A 39 6.07 -13.88 -1.16
N ARG A 40 6.17 -15.12 -0.63
CA ARG A 40 7.00 -16.17 -1.25
C ARG A 40 6.53 -16.45 -2.68
N PRO A 41 7.43 -16.56 -3.67
CA PRO A 41 7.05 -16.79 -5.07
C PRO A 41 6.57 -18.22 -5.34
N GLY A 42 7.00 -19.20 -4.53
CA GLY A 42 6.73 -20.61 -4.76
C GLY A 42 5.28 -20.97 -5.06
N PRO A 43 4.30 -20.58 -4.23
CA PRO A 43 2.89 -20.85 -4.49
C PRO A 43 2.38 -20.23 -5.81
N GLN A 44 2.88 -19.02 -6.18
CA GLN A 44 2.51 -18.37 -7.44
C GLN A 44 3.11 -19.15 -8.63
N ILE A 45 4.35 -19.61 -8.52
CA ILE A 45 5.02 -20.42 -9.55
C ILE A 45 4.28 -21.76 -9.74
N ALA A 46 3.90 -22.43 -8.65
CA ALA A 46 3.13 -23.67 -8.70
C ALA A 46 1.79 -23.44 -9.43
N GLY A 47 1.01 -22.46 -9.03
CA GLY A 47 -0.27 -22.15 -9.67
C GLY A 47 -0.12 -21.78 -11.15
N LEU A 48 0.90 -21.01 -11.54
CA LEU A 48 1.16 -20.69 -12.95
C LEU A 48 1.51 -21.94 -13.77
N ARG A 49 2.28 -22.90 -13.21
CA ARG A 49 2.64 -24.16 -13.85
C ARG A 49 1.45 -25.12 -14.01
N GLU A 50 0.61 -25.21 -12.99
CA GLU A 50 -0.61 -26.01 -13.02
C GLU A 50 -1.62 -25.45 -14.04
N GLY A 51 -1.45 -24.21 -14.45
CA GLY A 51 -2.31 -23.49 -15.37
C GLY A 51 -3.48 -22.81 -14.65
N VAL A 52 -3.74 -21.57 -15.05
CA VAL A 52 -4.82 -20.72 -14.52
C VAL A 52 -5.54 -20.05 -15.68
N ASP A 53 -6.82 -19.74 -15.48
CA ASP A 53 -7.65 -19.06 -16.49
C ASP A 53 -7.60 -17.55 -16.31
N VAL A 54 -7.58 -17.08 -15.06
CA VAL A 54 -7.57 -15.66 -14.74
C VAL A 54 -6.38 -15.33 -13.81
N VAL A 55 -5.56 -14.39 -14.22
CA VAL A 55 -4.48 -13.82 -13.39
C VAL A 55 -4.83 -12.41 -12.96
N VAL A 56 -4.88 -12.17 -11.64
CA VAL A 56 -5.00 -10.83 -11.07
C VAL A 56 -3.64 -10.43 -10.52
N ALA A 57 -2.99 -9.43 -11.11
CA ALA A 57 -1.57 -9.19 -10.87
C ALA A 57 -1.19 -7.73 -10.59
N CYS A 58 -0.22 -7.56 -9.68
CA CYS A 58 0.58 -6.32 -9.66
C CYS A 58 1.69 -6.43 -10.71
N PRO A 59 1.93 -5.37 -11.51
CA PRO A 59 2.79 -5.40 -12.70
C PRO A 59 4.19 -5.93 -12.44
N GLY A 60 4.86 -5.49 -11.37
CA GLY A 60 6.26 -5.86 -11.11
C GLY A 60 6.48 -7.36 -10.94
N ARG A 61 5.70 -8.01 -10.06
CA ARG A 61 5.86 -9.45 -9.80
C ARG A 61 5.47 -10.31 -11.01
N LEU A 62 4.48 -9.89 -11.79
CA LEU A 62 4.13 -10.59 -13.02
C LEU A 62 5.27 -10.51 -14.03
N ALA A 63 5.89 -9.33 -14.19
CA ALA A 63 7.06 -9.17 -15.05
C ALA A 63 8.23 -10.07 -14.60
N ASP A 64 8.48 -10.20 -13.29
CA ASP A 64 9.50 -11.11 -12.75
C ASP A 64 9.20 -12.57 -13.14
N HIS A 65 7.94 -13.01 -13.00
CA HIS A 65 7.56 -14.39 -13.39
C HIS A 65 7.66 -14.64 -14.88
N ILE A 66 7.37 -13.64 -15.72
CA ILE A 66 7.52 -13.75 -17.17
C ILE A 66 9.01 -13.83 -17.53
N ALA A 67 9.84 -12.94 -16.97
CA ALA A 67 11.29 -12.94 -17.21
C ALA A 67 11.94 -14.27 -16.79
N ALA A 68 11.43 -14.91 -15.73
CA ALA A 68 11.88 -16.23 -15.27
C ALA A 68 11.23 -17.40 -16.04
N GLY A 69 10.41 -17.14 -17.06
CA GLY A 69 9.77 -18.19 -17.87
C GLY A 69 8.61 -18.93 -17.19
N HIS A 70 8.12 -18.42 -16.05
CA HIS A 70 7.02 -19.06 -15.30
C HIS A 70 5.63 -18.69 -15.83
N ALA A 71 5.50 -17.60 -16.57
CA ALA A 71 4.25 -17.13 -17.15
C ALA A 71 4.44 -16.71 -18.62
N LYS A 72 3.39 -16.87 -19.42
CA LYS A 72 3.30 -16.35 -20.79
C LYS A 72 1.92 -15.72 -20.97
N LEU A 73 1.84 -14.62 -21.71
CA LEU A 73 0.61 -13.86 -21.91
C LEU A 73 0.03 -14.01 -23.33
N ASP A 74 0.60 -14.87 -24.14
CA ASP A 74 0.27 -15.09 -25.55
C ASP A 74 -1.11 -15.74 -25.80
N ALA A 75 -1.80 -16.18 -24.76
CA ALA A 75 -3.16 -16.73 -24.83
C ALA A 75 -4.22 -15.82 -24.15
N VAL A 76 -3.83 -14.58 -23.78
CA VAL A 76 -4.74 -13.66 -23.10
C VAL A 76 -5.76 -13.09 -24.10
N GLU A 77 -7.03 -13.34 -23.85
CA GLU A 77 -8.18 -12.88 -24.64
C GLU A 77 -8.79 -11.58 -24.05
N ILE A 78 -8.72 -11.44 -22.72
CA ILE A 78 -9.30 -10.30 -21.99
C ILE A 78 -8.22 -9.66 -21.12
N THR A 79 -8.02 -8.36 -21.29
CA THR A 79 -7.10 -7.57 -20.45
C THR A 79 -7.85 -6.44 -19.75
N VAL A 80 -7.68 -6.35 -18.43
CA VAL A 80 -8.26 -5.28 -17.61
C VAL A 80 -7.13 -4.51 -16.94
N LEU A 81 -7.16 -3.19 -17.08
CA LEU A 81 -6.34 -2.26 -16.30
C LEU A 81 -7.26 -1.58 -15.29
N ASP A 82 -7.04 -1.82 -14.00
CA ASP A 82 -7.85 -1.19 -12.95
C ASP A 82 -6.98 -0.24 -12.11
N GLU A 83 -7.55 0.90 -11.72
CA GLU A 83 -6.84 2.03 -11.13
C GLU A 83 -5.60 2.44 -11.96
N ALA A 84 -5.80 2.71 -13.26
CA ALA A 84 -4.69 3.00 -14.20
C ALA A 84 -3.93 4.27 -13.82
N ASP A 85 -4.59 5.30 -13.31
CA ASP A 85 -3.99 6.52 -12.77
C ASP A 85 -3.10 6.22 -11.55
N HIS A 86 -3.54 5.35 -10.67
CA HIS A 86 -2.71 4.92 -9.53
C HIS A 86 -1.48 4.12 -10.00
N MET A 87 -1.60 3.29 -11.05
CA MET A 87 -0.43 2.64 -11.64
C MET A 87 0.54 3.67 -12.25
N ALA A 88 0.02 4.75 -12.82
CA ALA A 88 0.81 5.88 -13.32
C ALA A 88 1.58 6.59 -12.19
N ASP A 89 0.87 6.95 -11.12
CA ASP A 89 1.46 7.61 -9.93
C ASP A 89 2.56 6.76 -9.27
N LEU A 90 2.44 5.45 -9.30
CA LEU A 90 3.45 4.52 -8.78
C LEU A 90 4.60 4.25 -9.75
N GLY A 91 4.59 4.86 -10.94
CA GLY A 91 5.62 4.69 -11.95
C GLY A 91 5.57 3.33 -12.66
N PHE A 92 4.45 2.62 -12.62
CA PHE A 92 4.32 1.30 -13.25
C PHE A 92 4.07 1.32 -14.75
N LEU A 93 3.80 2.47 -15.37
CA LEU A 93 3.47 2.55 -16.79
C LEU A 93 4.49 1.87 -17.72
N PRO A 94 5.83 1.98 -17.53
CA PRO A 94 6.78 1.27 -18.37
C PRO A 94 6.65 -0.26 -18.28
N VAL A 95 6.36 -0.79 -17.09
CA VAL A 95 6.16 -2.23 -16.87
C VAL A 95 4.83 -2.67 -17.45
N VAL A 96 3.76 -1.91 -17.22
CA VAL A 96 2.43 -2.17 -17.80
C VAL A 96 2.49 -2.26 -19.32
N ARG A 97 3.16 -1.32 -19.99
CA ARG A 97 3.34 -1.36 -21.44
C ARG A 97 4.03 -2.64 -21.90
N ARG A 98 5.14 -3.02 -21.27
CA ARG A 98 5.86 -4.26 -21.60
C ARG A 98 5.02 -5.51 -21.40
N LEU A 99 4.10 -5.52 -20.44
CA LEU A 99 3.16 -6.62 -20.24
C LEU A 99 2.09 -6.65 -21.32
N LEU A 100 1.51 -5.50 -21.64
CA LEU A 100 0.49 -5.38 -22.70
C LEU A 100 1.06 -5.70 -24.09
N ASP A 101 2.30 -5.33 -24.37
CA ASP A 101 2.98 -5.66 -25.64
C ASP A 101 3.19 -7.17 -25.82
N GLN A 102 3.05 -7.99 -24.75
CA GLN A 102 3.12 -9.45 -24.79
C GLN A 102 1.75 -10.14 -24.86
N THR A 103 0.65 -9.37 -24.76
CA THR A 103 -0.70 -9.90 -24.98
C THR A 103 -1.07 -9.80 -26.45
N PRO A 104 -1.92 -10.71 -26.99
CA PRO A 104 -2.39 -10.62 -28.36
C PRO A 104 -3.02 -9.24 -28.66
N SER A 105 -2.83 -8.74 -29.87
CA SER A 105 -3.42 -7.47 -30.32
C SER A 105 -4.93 -7.56 -30.48
N VAL A 106 -5.45 -8.76 -30.73
CA VAL A 106 -6.87 -9.07 -30.83
C VAL A 106 -7.35 -9.61 -29.50
N GLY A 107 -8.38 -8.99 -28.94
CA GLY A 107 -8.97 -9.34 -27.65
C GLY A 107 -9.68 -8.16 -27.03
N GLN A 108 -10.46 -8.41 -26.00
CA GLN A 108 -11.15 -7.35 -25.27
C GLN A 108 -10.18 -6.65 -24.31
N ARG A 109 -10.16 -5.32 -24.33
CA ARG A 109 -9.38 -4.52 -23.39
C ARG A 109 -10.26 -3.51 -22.69
N LEU A 110 -10.18 -3.49 -21.36
CA LEU A 110 -10.90 -2.59 -20.48
C LEU A 110 -9.91 -1.78 -19.66
N LEU A 111 -10.18 -0.49 -19.50
CA LEU A 111 -9.40 0.42 -18.69
C LEU A 111 -10.32 1.16 -17.74
N PHE A 112 -10.04 1.04 -16.45
CA PHE A 112 -10.74 1.74 -15.37
C PHE A 112 -9.76 2.71 -14.70
N SER A 113 -10.18 3.96 -14.54
CA SER A 113 -9.39 5.03 -13.94
C SER A 113 -10.29 6.10 -13.38
N ALA A 114 -9.91 6.67 -12.24
CA ALA A 114 -10.61 7.84 -11.70
C ALA A 114 -10.27 9.10 -12.50
N THR A 115 -9.10 9.18 -13.13
CA THR A 115 -8.67 10.31 -13.95
C THR A 115 -8.10 9.84 -15.29
N LEU A 116 -8.35 10.60 -16.36
CA LEU A 116 -7.73 10.41 -17.67
C LEU A 116 -6.61 11.44 -17.85
N ASP A 117 -5.59 11.36 -16.99
CA ASP A 117 -4.41 12.21 -17.12
C ASP A 117 -3.51 11.77 -18.31
N ALA A 118 -2.46 12.55 -18.59
CA ALA A 118 -1.58 12.31 -19.74
C ALA A 118 -0.96 10.89 -19.76
N GLY A 119 -0.72 10.29 -18.58
CA GLY A 119 -0.18 8.94 -18.48
C GLY A 119 -1.19 7.86 -18.87
N VAL A 120 -2.42 8.01 -18.39
CA VAL A 120 -3.53 7.10 -18.69
C VAL A 120 -3.99 7.26 -20.14
N ASP A 121 -4.08 8.51 -20.64
CA ASP A 121 -4.43 8.80 -22.02
C ASP A 121 -3.49 8.11 -23.02
N VAL A 122 -2.18 8.10 -22.73
CA VAL A 122 -1.19 7.38 -23.57
C VAL A 122 -1.48 5.85 -23.58
N LEU A 123 -1.89 5.25 -22.47
CA LEU A 123 -2.28 3.83 -22.45
C LEU A 123 -3.57 3.61 -23.25
N ALA A 124 -4.57 4.45 -23.05
CA ALA A 124 -5.84 4.35 -23.77
C ALA A 124 -5.64 4.43 -25.29
N ARG A 125 -4.93 5.43 -25.78
CA ARG A 125 -4.66 5.61 -27.22
C ARG A 125 -3.84 4.48 -27.83
N ARG A 126 -2.90 3.91 -27.09
CA ARG A 126 -2.02 2.87 -27.62
C ARG A 126 -2.67 1.49 -27.65
N TYR A 127 -3.47 1.17 -26.64
CA TYR A 127 -3.93 -0.20 -26.42
C TYR A 127 -5.43 -0.42 -26.59
N LEU A 128 -6.26 0.62 -26.63
CA LEU A 128 -7.68 0.52 -26.88
C LEU A 128 -8.00 0.87 -28.31
N THR A 129 -8.76 0.05 -29.00
CA THR A 129 -9.20 0.27 -30.36
C THR A 129 -10.67 0.65 -30.36
N ASN A 130 -11.02 1.85 -30.83
CA ASN A 130 -12.39 2.37 -30.85
C ASN A 130 -13.12 2.18 -29.50
N PRO A 131 -12.55 2.65 -28.37
CA PRO A 131 -13.14 2.38 -27.07
C PRO A 131 -14.49 3.09 -26.91
N VAL A 132 -15.43 2.39 -26.29
CA VAL A 132 -16.62 3.03 -25.74
C VAL A 132 -16.25 3.63 -24.39
N THR A 133 -16.45 4.92 -24.24
CA THR A 133 -16.15 5.63 -23.00
C THR A 133 -17.40 5.84 -22.18
N HIS A 134 -17.36 5.36 -20.95
CA HIS A 134 -18.38 5.62 -19.94
C HIS A 134 -17.78 6.49 -18.84
N SER A 135 -18.34 7.67 -18.61
CA SER A 135 -17.99 8.53 -17.49
C SER A 135 -19.14 8.52 -16.49
N VAL A 136 -18.83 8.19 -15.26
CA VAL A 136 -19.75 8.45 -14.15
C VAL A 136 -19.30 9.81 -13.60
N ASP A 137 -20.17 10.80 -13.62
CA ASP A 137 -19.91 12.14 -13.06
C ASP A 137 -19.76 12.06 -11.53
N SER A 138 -18.74 11.35 -11.11
CA SER A 138 -18.49 11.03 -9.70
C SER A 138 -17.87 12.20 -8.93
N ASP A 139 -17.08 13.06 -9.61
CA ASP A 139 -16.32 14.09 -8.90
C ASP A 139 -17.23 15.18 -8.32
N LYS A 140 -18.29 15.55 -9.02
CA LYS A 140 -19.24 16.54 -8.50
C LYS A 140 -20.26 15.94 -7.53
N SER A 141 -20.77 14.75 -7.78
CA SER A 141 -21.79 14.12 -6.93
C SER A 141 -21.20 13.54 -5.64
N SER A 142 -19.99 12.97 -5.67
CA SER A 142 -19.34 12.47 -4.47
C SER A 142 -18.84 13.60 -3.55
N VAL A 143 -18.37 14.70 -4.12
CA VAL A 143 -17.98 15.91 -3.36
C VAL A 143 -19.20 16.53 -2.68
N VAL A 144 -20.39 16.51 -3.30
CA VAL A 144 -21.64 17.02 -2.73
C VAL A 144 -22.14 16.18 -1.54
N ALA A 145 -21.85 14.88 -1.51
CA ALA A 145 -22.23 14.00 -0.40
C ALA A 145 -21.26 14.09 0.80
N MET A 146 -20.15 14.81 0.67
CA MET A 146 -19.13 14.96 1.73
C MET A 146 -19.17 16.35 2.34
N THR A 147 -19.00 16.43 3.66
CA THR A 147 -18.70 17.68 4.33
C THR A 147 -17.19 17.82 4.51
N HIS A 148 -16.66 18.97 4.10
CA HIS A 148 -15.22 19.23 4.18
C HIS A 148 -14.94 20.27 5.25
N HIS A 149 -14.08 19.94 6.21
CA HIS A 149 -13.68 20.83 7.31
C HIS A 149 -12.16 20.95 7.38
N VAL A 150 -11.68 22.15 7.63
CA VAL A 150 -10.29 22.43 8.00
C VAL A 150 -10.26 22.87 9.45
N LEU A 151 -9.66 22.08 10.30
CA LEU A 151 -9.48 22.41 11.70
C LEU A 151 -8.09 23.04 11.89
N HIS A 152 -8.09 24.34 12.17
CA HIS A 152 -6.88 25.08 12.47
C HIS A 152 -6.51 24.86 13.92
N VAL A 153 -5.44 24.13 14.17
CA VAL A 153 -5.02 23.68 15.49
C VAL A 153 -3.62 24.17 15.83
N ARG A 154 -3.37 24.48 17.09
CA ARG A 154 -2.01 24.70 17.58
C ARG A 154 -1.24 23.36 17.56
N PRO A 155 0.09 23.38 17.40
CA PRO A 155 0.90 22.17 17.37
C PRO A 155 0.71 21.25 18.59
N ASP A 156 0.58 21.82 19.79
CA ASP A 156 0.35 21.12 21.06
C ASP A 156 -1.07 20.53 21.17
N ALA A 157 -2.08 21.16 20.57
CA ALA A 157 -3.46 20.72 20.55
C ALA A 157 -3.76 19.63 19.50
N ARG A 158 -2.89 19.46 18.49
CA ARG A 158 -3.12 18.56 17.36
C ARG A 158 -3.38 17.11 17.77
N PHE A 159 -2.56 16.56 18.67
CA PHE A 159 -2.74 15.18 19.12
C PHE A 159 -3.99 14.98 19.98
N PRO A 160 -4.28 15.81 21.00
CA PRO A 160 -5.54 15.74 21.73
C PRO A 160 -6.79 15.82 20.84
N VAL A 161 -6.82 16.71 19.84
CA VAL A 161 -7.91 16.79 18.85
C VAL A 161 -8.04 15.50 18.04
N LEU A 162 -6.93 14.91 17.62
CA LEU A 162 -6.95 13.61 16.92
C LEU A 162 -7.49 12.48 17.81
N VAL A 163 -7.11 12.43 19.08
CA VAL A 163 -7.63 11.44 20.04
C VAL A 163 -9.14 11.60 20.19
N ASP A 164 -9.63 12.83 20.38
CA ASP A 164 -11.07 13.09 20.50
C ASP A 164 -11.84 12.60 19.26
N LEU A 165 -11.43 13.00 18.06
CA LEU A 165 -12.08 12.59 16.81
C LEU A 165 -12.04 11.06 16.58
N THR A 166 -10.91 10.41 16.88
CA THR A 166 -10.73 8.98 16.62
C THR A 166 -11.31 8.07 17.69
N ALA A 167 -11.58 8.60 18.88
CA ALA A 167 -12.29 7.89 19.94
C ALA A 167 -13.82 7.89 19.73
N ALA A 168 -14.35 8.68 18.79
CA ALA A 168 -15.76 8.64 18.43
C ALA A 168 -16.13 7.28 17.78
N PRO A 169 -17.38 6.83 17.92
CA PRO A 169 -17.85 5.59 17.29
C PRO A 169 -17.85 5.72 15.75
N GLY A 170 -17.76 4.59 15.08
CA GLY A 170 -17.68 4.50 13.63
C GLY A 170 -16.27 4.13 13.14
N ARG A 171 -16.09 4.09 11.80
CA ARG A 171 -14.81 3.80 11.19
C ARG A 171 -14.11 5.07 10.74
N THR A 172 -12.93 5.32 11.27
CA THR A 172 -12.12 6.49 10.97
C THR A 172 -10.86 6.08 10.20
N LEU A 173 -10.62 6.71 9.06
CA LEU A 173 -9.38 6.56 8.29
C LEU A 173 -8.53 7.82 8.45
N VAL A 174 -7.34 7.66 9.02
CA VAL A 174 -6.39 8.76 9.28
C VAL A 174 -5.22 8.68 8.31
N PHE A 175 -4.97 9.75 7.59
CA PHE A 175 -3.85 9.84 6.66
C PHE A 175 -2.66 10.58 7.26
N THR A 176 -1.48 9.99 7.12
CA THR A 176 -0.20 10.61 7.46
C THR A 176 0.72 10.62 6.24
N ARG A 177 1.62 11.61 6.18
CA ARG A 177 2.55 11.79 5.06
C ARG A 177 3.59 10.67 4.98
N THR A 178 4.03 10.13 6.11
CA THR A 178 5.16 9.18 6.16
C THR A 178 4.80 7.88 6.86
N LYS A 179 5.48 6.79 6.46
CA LYS A 179 5.37 5.47 7.09
C LYS A 179 5.72 5.51 8.58
N ARG A 180 6.79 6.25 8.95
CA ARG A 180 7.19 6.44 10.36
C ARG A 180 6.15 7.25 11.13
N GLY A 181 5.54 8.25 10.48
CA GLY A 181 4.42 9.03 11.03
C GLY A 181 3.23 8.12 11.35
N ALA A 182 2.85 7.23 10.43
CA ALA A 182 1.78 6.27 10.64
C ALA A 182 2.04 5.38 11.85
N THR A 183 3.22 4.75 11.93
CA THR A 183 3.59 3.91 13.08
C THR A 183 3.59 4.69 14.40
N ARG A 184 4.18 5.90 14.41
CA ARG A 184 4.23 6.73 15.62
C ARG A 184 2.83 7.13 16.07
N LEU A 185 1.99 7.63 15.15
CA LEU A 185 0.64 8.07 15.47
C LEU A 185 -0.21 6.90 15.97
N THR A 186 -0.14 5.73 15.33
CA THR A 186 -0.87 4.54 15.78
C THR A 186 -0.49 4.16 17.21
N LYS A 187 0.81 4.13 17.53
CA LYS A 187 1.27 3.83 18.90
C LYS A 187 0.75 4.85 19.91
N GLN A 188 0.75 6.14 19.57
CA GLN A 188 0.25 7.19 20.43
C GLN A 188 -1.27 7.07 20.66
N LEU A 189 -2.05 6.79 19.59
CA LEU A 189 -3.50 6.60 19.69
C LEU A 189 -3.84 5.36 20.54
N VAL A 190 -3.15 4.24 20.35
CA VAL A 190 -3.33 3.03 21.16
C VAL A 190 -2.98 3.29 22.64
N ALA A 191 -1.89 4.03 22.91
CA ALA A 191 -1.53 4.43 24.27
C ALA A 191 -2.55 5.38 24.91
N ALA A 192 -3.26 6.18 24.11
CA ALA A 192 -4.38 7.02 24.56
C ALA A 192 -5.72 6.26 24.64
N GLY A 193 -5.74 4.94 24.43
CA GLY A 193 -6.93 4.09 24.54
C GLY A 193 -7.76 3.98 23.26
N VAL A 194 -7.31 4.54 22.13
CA VAL A 194 -8.03 4.40 20.85
C VAL A 194 -7.69 3.07 20.18
N SER A 195 -8.72 2.32 19.73
CA SER A 195 -8.52 1.08 18.98
C SER A 195 -8.04 1.37 17.56
N ALA A 196 -6.71 1.45 17.37
CA ALA A 196 -6.09 1.83 16.12
C ALA A 196 -5.12 0.78 15.57
N VAL A 197 -5.07 0.66 14.23
CA VAL A 197 -4.09 -0.15 13.49
C VAL A 197 -3.45 0.68 12.39
N GLU A 198 -2.26 0.26 11.93
CA GLU A 198 -1.50 0.97 10.89
C GLU A 198 -1.52 0.24 9.54
N LEU A 199 -1.40 1.01 8.44
CA LEU A 199 -1.25 0.47 7.11
C LEU A 199 -0.25 1.29 6.29
N HIS A 200 0.92 0.72 6.03
CA HIS A 200 1.97 1.37 5.24
C HIS A 200 2.94 0.35 4.61
N GLY A 201 3.76 0.81 3.67
CA GLY A 201 4.61 -0.06 2.85
C GLY A 201 5.73 -0.80 3.59
N ASN A 202 6.08 -0.43 4.83
CA ASN A 202 7.10 -1.14 5.61
C ASN A 202 6.56 -2.36 6.38
N LEU A 203 5.24 -2.54 6.43
CA LEU A 203 4.64 -3.71 7.05
C LEU A 203 4.82 -4.94 6.17
N ALA A 204 5.12 -6.08 6.78
CA ALA A 204 5.04 -7.37 6.11
C ALA A 204 3.59 -7.63 5.64
N GLN A 205 3.43 -8.34 4.51
CA GLN A 205 2.10 -8.54 3.90
C GLN A 205 1.09 -9.19 4.86
N GLY A 206 1.53 -10.16 5.68
CA GLY A 206 0.65 -10.77 6.69
C GLY A 206 0.15 -9.77 7.74
N ALA A 207 0.98 -8.82 8.18
CA ALA A 207 0.58 -7.76 9.09
C ALA A 207 -0.42 -6.79 8.42
N ARG A 208 -0.16 -6.39 7.16
CA ARG A 208 -1.08 -5.56 6.38
C ARG A 208 -2.46 -6.20 6.27
N SER A 209 -2.51 -7.49 5.88
CA SER A 209 -3.77 -8.23 5.75
C SER A 209 -4.52 -8.35 7.08
N ARG A 210 -3.81 -8.61 8.19
CA ARG A 210 -4.43 -8.68 9.53
C ARG A 210 -4.99 -7.33 9.97
N ASN A 211 -4.23 -6.25 9.80
CA ASN A 211 -4.64 -4.90 10.19
C ASN A 211 -5.84 -4.43 9.38
N LEU A 212 -5.81 -4.64 8.06
CA LEU A 212 -6.94 -4.31 7.20
C LEU A 212 -8.18 -5.14 7.57
N ALA A 213 -8.04 -6.44 7.81
CA ALA A 213 -9.15 -7.28 8.24
C ALA A 213 -9.69 -6.88 9.61
N ALA A 214 -8.84 -6.44 10.56
CA ALA A 214 -9.28 -5.94 11.86
C ALA A 214 -10.12 -4.67 11.70
N PHE A 215 -9.68 -3.73 10.86
CA PHE A 215 -10.42 -2.52 10.55
C PHE A 215 -11.73 -2.80 9.81
N SER A 216 -11.71 -3.62 8.75
CA SER A 216 -12.92 -3.96 7.97
C SER A 216 -13.98 -4.70 8.79
N ARG A 217 -13.56 -5.46 9.81
CA ARG A 217 -14.49 -6.18 10.70
C ARG A 217 -14.90 -5.38 11.94
N GLY A 218 -14.47 -4.12 12.05
CA GLY A 218 -14.76 -3.27 13.21
C GLY A 218 -14.06 -3.65 14.52
N LYS A 219 -13.04 -4.55 14.46
CA LYS A 219 -12.18 -4.85 15.61
C LYS A 219 -11.25 -3.72 15.96
N ALA A 220 -10.91 -2.90 14.99
CA ALA A 220 -10.23 -1.62 15.15
C ALA A 220 -11.13 -0.54 14.55
N SER A 221 -11.39 0.53 15.28
CA SER A 221 -12.20 1.67 14.82
C SER A 221 -11.42 2.62 13.95
N THR A 222 -10.09 2.66 14.11
CA THR A 222 -9.22 3.62 13.42
C THR A 222 -8.14 2.91 12.61
N LEU A 223 -8.00 3.31 11.34
CA LEU A 223 -6.89 2.90 10.47
C LEU A 223 -6.00 4.10 10.18
N VAL A 224 -4.73 4.05 10.57
CA VAL A 224 -3.74 5.08 10.25
C VAL A 224 -2.92 4.64 9.05
N ALA A 225 -2.98 5.37 7.95
CA ALA A 225 -2.39 4.94 6.70
C ALA A 225 -1.59 6.03 5.98
N THR A 226 -0.69 5.61 5.09
CA THR A 226 -0.10 6.48 4.06
C THR A 226 -0.88 6.39 2.76
N ASP A 227 -0.81 7.41 1.90
CA ASP A 227 -1.52 7.48 0.62
C ASP A 227 -1.38 6.19 -0.21
N ILE A 228 -0.13 5.79 -0.46
CA ILE A 228 0.17 4.61 -1.28
C ILE A 228 -0.46 3.33 -0.70
N ALA A 229 -0.54 3.22 0.62
CA ALA A 229 -1.06 2.02 1.26
C ALA A 229 -2.60 2.01 1.38
N ALA A 230 -3.22 3.18 1.43
CA ALA A 230 -4.67 3.34 1.51
C ALA A 230 -5.37 3.39 0.14
N ARG A 231 -4.60 3.64 -0.94
CA ARG A 231 -5.16 3.50 -2.30
C ARG A 231 -5.44 2.03 -2.58
N GLY A 232 -6.51 1.75 -3.31
CA GLY A 232 -6.94 0.39 -3.65
C GLY A 232 -7.51 -0.41 -2.49
N ILE A 233 -7.67 0.15 -1.27
CA ILE A 233 -8.43 -0.51 -0.22
C ILE A 233 -9.92 -0.19 -0.36
N HIS A 234 -10.73 -1.21 -0.38
CA HIS A 234 -12.18 -1.12 -0.30
C HIS A 234 -12.60 -1.53 1.11
N VAL A 235 -12.98 -0.55 1.90
CA VAL A 235 -13.61 -0.74 3.20
C VAL A 235 -14.86 0.10 3.22
N ASP A 236 -15.98 -0.54 3.52
CA ASP A 236 -17.28 0.12 3.62
C ASP A 236 -17.43 0.81 4.98
N ASP A 237 -18.41 1.69 5.07
CA ASP A 237 -18.82 2.38 6.29
C ASP A 237 -17.70 3.21 6.96
N ILE A 238 -16.78 3.75 6.18
CA ILE A 238 -15.87 4.79 6.69
C ILE A 238 -16.67 6.09 6.80
N THR A 239 -16.96 6.50 8.02
CA THR A 239 -17.76 7.69 8.30
C THR A 239 -16.90 8.95 8.36
N LEU A 240 -15.64 8.81 8.74
CA LEU A 240 -14.72 9.91 8.96
C LEU A 240 -13.36 9.66 8.28
N VAL A 241 -12.93 10.62 7.48
CA VAL A 241 -11.58 10.69 6.93
C VAL A 241 -10.84 11.87 7.54
N ILE A 242 -9.67 11.64 8.11
CA ILE A 242 -8.85 12.69 8.72
C ILE A 242 -7.51 12.77 7.97
N HIS A 243 -7.22 13.93 7.41
CA HIS A 243 -5.87 14.27 6.96
C HIS A 243 -5.09 14.80 8.17
N ALA A 244 -4.44 13.89 8.92
CA ALA A 244 -3.58 14.31 10.02
C ALA A 244 -2.40 15.14 9.47
N ASP A 245 -1.87 14.79 8.31
CA ASP A 245 -1.00 15.65 7.52
C ASP A 245 -1.72 16.04 6.22
N PRO A 246 -1.86 17.35 5.92
CA PRO A 246 -2.42 17.78 4.64
C PRO A 246 -1.69 17.11 3.45
N PRO A 247 -2.42 16.65 2.43
CA PRO A 247 -1.77 16.10 1.24
C PRO A 247 -1.06 17.20 0.46
N MET A 248 0.00 16.83 -0.27
CA MET A 248 0.78 17.78 -1.08
C MET A 248 0.09 18.15 -2.39
N GLU A 249 -0.79 17.25 -2.88
CA GLU A 249 -1.44 17.40 -4.19
C GLU A 249 -2.96 17.28 -4.07
N HIS A 250 -3.68 18.04 -4.89
CA HIS A 250 -5.14 18.02 -4.93
C HIS A 250 -5.71 16.66 -5.34
N LYS A 251 -5.05 15.92 -6.23
CA LYS A 251 -5.44 14.55 -6.59
C LYS A 251 -5.40 13.64 -5.35
N ALA A 252 -4.33 13.73 -4.53
CA ALA A 252 -4.25 12.96 -3.30
C ALA A 252 -5.36 13.35 -2.32
N TYR A 253 -5.75 14.64 -2.25
CA TYR A 253 -6.88 15.08 -1.45
C TYR A 253 -8.18 14.37 -1.86
N LEU A 254 -8.50 14.37 -3.14
CA LEU A 254 -9.72 13.74 -3.68
C LEU A 254 -9.71 12.22 -3.44
N HIS A 255 -8.59 11.55 -3.71
CA HIS A 255 -8.44 10.11 -3.49
C HIS A 255 -8.55 9.70 -2.01
N ARG A 256 -8.05 10.52 -1.07
CA ARG A 256 -8.22 10.32 0.37
C ARG A 256 -9.69 10.51 0.76
N SER A 257 -10.28 11.63 0.36
CA SER A 257 -11.67 11.98 0.67
C SER A 257 -12.64 10.94 0.14
N GLY A 258 -12.44 10.43 -1.08
CA GLY A 258 -13.25 9.38 -1.68
C GLY A 258 -13.18 8.00 -0.99
N ARG A 259 -12.55 7.89 0.18
CA ARG A 259 -12.65 6.70 1.04
C ARG A 259 -13.90 6.71 1.91
N THR A 260 -14.56 7.85 2.09
CA THR A 260 -15.88 7.98 2.71
C THR A 260 -16.95 8.33 1.68
N ALA A 261 -18.19 8.50 2.10
CA ALA A 261 -19.36 8.86 1.26
C ALA A 261 -19.56 7.94 0.05
N ARG A 262 -19.41 6.63 0.25
CA ARG A 262 -19.62 5.62 -0.79
C ARG A 262 -21.05 5.08 -0.78
N ALA A 263 -21.49 4.60 -1.94
CA ALA A 263 -22.82 3.99 -2.12
C ALA A 263 -23.98 4.87 -1.62
N GLY A 264 -23.89 6.20 -1.78
CA GLY A 264 -24.93 7.14 -1.38
C GLY A 264 -24.95 7.52 0.10
N ALA A 265 -23.99 7.04 0.88
CA ALA A 265 -23.81 7.47 2.28
C ALA A 265 -23.19 8.87 2.36
N SER A 266 -23.46 9.60 3.45
CA SER A 266 -22.77 10.84 3.78
C SER A 266 -21.40 10.55 4.44
N GLY A 267 -20.45 11.49 4.31
CA GLY A 267 -19.14 11.36 4.92
C GLY A 267 -18.54 12.68 5.35
N THR A 268 -17.73 12.64 6.39
CA THR A 268 -17.01 13.83 6.89
C THR A 268 -15.52 13.71 6.58
N VAL A 269 -14.96 14.78 6.02
CA VAL A 269 -13.53 14.89 5.73
C VAL A 269 -12.95 16.04 6.55
N ILE A 270 -11.97 15.75 7.38
CA ILE A 270 -11.31 16.73 8.24
C ILE A 270 -9.83 16.84 7.83
N THR A 271 -9.37 18.06 7.60
CA THR A 271 -7.94 18.37 7.41
C THR A 271 -7.43 19.15 8.61
N LEU A 272 -6.45 18.59 9.33
CA LEU A 272 -5.77 19.34 10.38
C LEU A 272 -4.71 20.24 9.78
N MET A 273 -4.69 21.49 10.20
CA MET A 273 -3.83 22.55 9.68
C MET A 273 -3.21 23.33 10.83
N THR A 274 -1.91 23.57 10.76
CA THR A 274 -1.17 24.45 11.66
C THR A 274 -0.89 25.81 10.99
N ASP A 275 -0.42 26.81 11.73
CA ASP A 275 -0.19 28.16 11.22
C ASP A 275 0.72 28.21 9.99
N ASP A 276 1.75 27.38 9.96
CA ASP A 276 2.70 27.26 8.86
C ASP A 276 2.12 26.63 7.59
N GLN A 277 0.95 25.98 7.67
CA GLN A 277 0.32 25.24 6.58
C GLN A 277 -0.85 26.01 5.92
N VAL A 278 -1.19 27.20 6.41
CA VAL A 278 -2.39 27.94 5.97
C VAL A 278 -2.38 28.23 4.46
N ALA A 279 -1.24 28.68 3.92
CA ALA A 279 -1.14 28.98 2.50
C ALA A 279 -1.30 27.73 1.63
N ASP A 280 -0.63 26.64 2.02
CA ASP A 280 -0.64 25.37 1.29
C ASP A 280 -2.04 24.74 1.28
N VAL A 281 -2.74 24.75 2.42
CA VAL A 281 -4.09 24.17 2.53
C VAL A 281 -5.12 25.01 1.75
N ARG A 282 -4.99 26.33 1.70
CA ARG A 282 -5.83 27.17 0.84
C ARG A 282 -5.62 26.88 -0.64
N ASP A 283 -4.38 26.78 -1.08
CA ASP A 283 -4.07 26.46 -2.48
C ASP A 283 -4.55 25.06 -2.85
N LEU A 284 -4.39 24.10 -1.94
CA LEU A 284 -4.89 22.74 -2.07
C LEU A 284 -6.41 22.71 -2.26
N ALA A 285 -7.17 23.39 -1.39
CA ALA A 285 -8.63 23.46 -1.47
C ALA A 285 -9.10 24.08 -2.79
N ARG A 286 -8.46 25.19 -3.22
CA ARG A 286 -8.75 25.83 -4.50
C ARG A 286 -8.51 24.88 -5.67
N LYS A 287 -7.37 24.17 -5.69
CA LYS A 287 -7.03 23.22 -6.76
C LYS A 287 -7.92 21.97 -6.75
N ALA A 288 -8.38 21.54 -5.58
CA ALA A 288 -9.32 20.44 -5.42
C ALA A 288 -10.79 20.83 -5.74
N GLY A 289 -11.06 22.09 -5.99
CA GLY A 289 -12.42 22.59 -6.29
C GLY A 289 -13.39 22.49 -5.10
N ILE A 290 -12.87 22.54 -3.86
CA ILE A 290 -13.69 22.43 -2.63
C ILE A 290 -13.70 23.74 -1.85
N SER A 291 -14.79 23.93 -1.06
CA SER A 291 -14.97 25.07 -0.16
C SER A 291 -15.14 24.56 1.28
N PRO A 292 -14.02 24.21 1.96
CA PRO A 292 -14.11 23.65 3.31
C PRO A 292 -14.43 24.74 4.33
N THR A 293 -15.23 24.40 5.35
CA THR A 293 -15.40 25.24 6.53
C THR A 293 -14.12 25.22 7.36
N THR A 294 -13.51 26.37 7.57
CA THR A 294 -12.28 26.51 8.36
C THR A 294 -12.59 27.07 9.75
N THR A 295 -12.23 26.33 10.80
CA THR A 295 -12.50 26.71 12.18
C THR A 295 -11.25 26.50 13.04
N LYS A 296 -10.95 27.47 13.93
CA LYS A 296 -9.91 27.28 14.95
C LYS A 296 -10.52 26.49 16.10
N VAL A 297 -9.82 25.39 16.46
CA VAL A 297 -10.28 24.48 17.50
C VAL A 297 -9.16 24.11 18.46
N GLY A 298 -9.55 23.82 19.72
CA GLY A 298 -8.69 23.24 20.74
C GLY A 298 -9.21 21.88 21.20
N PRO A 299 -8.52 21.25 22.17
CA PRO A 299 -9.02 20.05 22.82
C PRO A 299 -10.39 20.28 23.44
N HIS A 300 -11.29 19.30 23.33
CA HIS A 300 -12.65 19.33 23.89
C HIS A 300 -13.58 20.43 23.31
N ASP A 301 -13.27 20.97 22.14
CA ASP A 301 -14.14 21.88 21.45
C ASP A 301 -15.47 21.21 21.08
N ALA A 302 -16.60 21.87 21.30
CA ALA A 302 -17.92 21.34 21.01
C ALA A 302 -18.11 20.94 19.53
N LEU A 303 -17.42 21.59 18.61
CA LEU A 303 -17.43 21.27 17.20
C LEU A 303 -16.91 19.81 16.94
N LEU A 304 -15.95 19.32 17.73
CA LEU A 304 -15.43 17.96 17.56
C LEU A 304 -16.53 16.92 17.79
N ALA A 305 -17.44 17.15 18.74
CA ALA A 305 -18.59 16.28 18.98
C ALA A 305 -19.64 16.36 17.86
N GLN A 306 -19.74 17.47 17.16
CA GLN A 306 -20.62 17.61 16.00
C GLN A 306 -20.05 16.92 14.76
N LEU A 307 -18.74 17.02 14.52
CA LEU A 307 -18.06 16.42 13.37
C LEU A 307 -17.88 14.91 13.49
N ALA A 308 -17.72 14.41 14.70
CA ALA A 308 -17.61 12.99 15.02
C ALA A 308 -18.57 12.68 16.18
N PRO A 309 -19.88 12.48 15.89
CA PRO A 309 -20.90 12.31 16.92
C PRO A 309 -20.78 10.98 17.67
N GLY A 310 -21.26 10.98 18.91
CA GLY A 310 -21.33 9.82 19.79
C GLY A 310 -20.36 9.88 20.97
N THR A 311 -20.58 8.98 21.92
CA THR A 311 -19.76 8.88 23.13
C THR A 311 -18.36 8.36 22.79
N ARG A 312 -17.34 9.03 23.31
CA ARG A 312 -15.93 8.61 23.12
C ARG A 312 -15.68 7.28 23.80
N VAL A 313 -15.10 6.33 23.04
CA VAL A 313 -14.81 4.99 23.50
C VAL A 313 -13.30 4.83 23.66
N PHE A 314 -12.88 4.55 24.88
CA PHE A 314 -11.48 4.28 25.19
C PHE A 314 -11.33 2.85 25.70
N HIS A 315 -10.30 2.18 25.25
CA HIS A 315 -9.91 0.84 25.68
C HIS A 315 -8.70 0.93 26.59
N GLU A 316 -8.57 0.01 27.51
CA GLU A 316 -7.33 -0.10 28.28
C GLU A 316 -6.16 -0.34 27.32
N PRO A 317 -5.06 0.44 27.42
CA PRO A 317 -3.90 0.19 26.59
C PRO A 317 -3.40 -1.23 26.81
N PRO A 318 -2.96 -1.96 25.77
CA PRO A 318 -2.40 -3.28 25.94
C PRO A 318 -1.23 -3.19 26.92
N VAL A 319 -1.28 -3.98 27.99
CA VAL A 319 -0.17 -4.11 28.94
C VAL A 319 1.01 -4.66 28.16
N VAL A 320 2.01 -3.81 27.91
CA VAL A 320 3.29 -4.26 27.36
C VAL A 320 3.95 -5.01 28.52
N GLU A 321 3.75 -6.31 28.61
CA GLU A 321 4.63 -7.15 29.43
C GLU A 321 6.04 -6.95 28.89
N HIS A 322 6.79 -6.10 29.57
CA HIS A 322 8.23 -6.11 29.42
C HIS A 322 8.66 -7.51 29.80
N ALA A 323 9.00 -8.35 28.82
CA ALA A 323 9.67 -9.60 29.08
C ALA A 323 10.86 -9.26 29.98
N VAL A 324 10.74 -9.61 31.26
CA VAL A 324 11.85 -9.53 32.22
C VAL A 324 12.90 -10.43 31.61
N VAL A 325 13.90 -9.81 31.00
CA VAL A 325 15.11 -10.51 30.55
C VAL A 325 15.76 -11.00 31.85
N THR A 326 15.36 -12.19 32.28
CA THR A 326 16.11 -12.91 33.30
C THR A 326 17.55 -13.05 32.78
N PRO A 327 18.54 -12.57 33.51
CA PRO A 327 19.93 -12.71 33.09
C PRO A 327 20.20 -14.21 32.92
N GLY A 328 20.31 -14.64 31.68
CA GLY A 328 20.59 -16.02 31.35
C GLY A 328 21.88 -16.45 32.06
N ARG A 329 21.76 -17.45 32.93
CA ARG A 329 22.88 -18.17 33.54
C ARG A 329 23.86 -18.53 32.43
N ARG A 330 25.02 -17.88 32.39
CA ARG A 330 26.12 -18.23 31.50
C ARG A 330 26.35 -19.74 31.58
N PRO A 331 26.35 -20.49 30.48
CA PRO A 331 26.73 -21.89 30.53
C PRO A 331 28.17 -21.97 31.00
N ALA A 332 28.43 -22.79 32.05
CA ALA A 332 29.74 -23.07 32.59
C ALA A 332 30.65 -23.55 31.44
N ARG A 333 31.77 -22.88 31.28
CA ARG A 333 32.83 -23.19 30.33
C ARG A 333 33.34 -24.62 30.61
N ALA A 334 32.88 -25.61 29.83
CA ALA A 334 33.45 -26.95 29.86
C ALA A 334 34.96 -26.89 29.58
N GLY A 335 35.74 -27.40 30.52
CA GLY A 335 37.19 -27.40 30.45
C GLY A 335 37.69 -28.14 29.19
N ARG A 336 38.50 -27.45 28.41
CA ARG A 336 39.25 -28.01 27.30
C ARG A 336 40.35 -28.91 27.90
N SER A 337 40.20 -30.24 27.82
CA SER A 337 41.25 -31.21 27.98
C SER A 337 42.25 -31.08 26.81
N LYS A 338 43.54 -30.92 27.14
CA LYS A 338 44.65 -30.92 26.18
C LYS A 338 44.78 -32.30 25.55
N PRO A 339 44.95 -32.45 24.23
CA PRO A 339 45.45 -33.71 23.64
C PRO A 339 46.96 -33.77 23.79
N ALA A 340 47.46 -34.95 24.19
CA ALA A 340 48.86 -35.30 24.30
C ALA A 340 49.56 -35.35 22.95
N ALA A 341 50.83 -34.94 22.93
CA ALA A 341 51.75 -34.97 21.81
C ALA A 341 52.11 -36.40 21.38
N ALA A 342 51.95 -36.71 20.09
CA ALA A 342 52.61 -37.83 19.48
C ALA A 342 53.62 -37.32 18.41
N ARG A 343 54.83 -37.87 18.48
CA ARG A 343 56.03 -37.56 17.65
C ARG A 343 55.94 -38.20 16.25
N PRO A 344 56.74 -37.70 15.28
CA PRO A 344 56.55 -37.95 13.85
C PRO A 344 57.27 -39.17 13.34
N ALA A 345 56.75 -39.75 12.25
CA ALA A 345 57.50 -40.69 11.39
C ALA A 345 57.65 -40.06 9.98
N THR A 346 58.87 -40.11 9.53
CA THR A 346 59.45 -39.64 8.27
C THR A 346 59.09 -40.52 7.08
N THR A 347 59.21 -39.91 5.90
CA THR A 347 59.47 -40.33 4.52
C THR A 347 58.29 -40.05 3.58
N GLY A 348 58.43 -39.44 2.44
CA GLY A 348 59.47 -39.12 1.49
C GLY A 348 58.82 -38.58 0.21
N ARG A 349 59.47 -37.62 -0.42
CA ARG A 349 59.60 -37.23 -1.83
C ARG A 349 58.45 -37.47 -2.86
N HIS A 350 58.04 -36.44 -3.53
CA HIS A 350 58.34 -35.85 -4.86
C HIS A 350 57.30 -34.83 -5.23
N SER A 351 57.68 -33.59 -5.52
CA SER A 351 57.86 -32.85 -6.80
C SER A 351 56.61 -32.89 -7.71
N ASP A 352 56.00 -31.77 -8.04
CA ASP A 352 56.36 -30.71 -8.95
C ASP A 352 55.33 -29.55 -8.97
N MET A 353 55.84 -28.37 -8.90
CA MET A 353 55.69 -27.13 -9.63
C MET A 353 54.45 -26.99 -10.57
N ALA A 354 53.68 -25.94 -10.35
CA ALA A 354 53.55 -24.84 -11.32
C ALA A 354 52.80 -23.64 -10.71
N THR A 355 53.49 -22.59 -10.53
CA THR A 355 53.12 -21.19 -10.42
C THR A 355 52.38 -20.69 -11.66
N PHE A 356 51.38 -19.86 -11.48
CA PHE A 356 51.22 -18.71 -12.37
C PHE A 356 50.59 -17.51 -11.66
N SER A 357 51.23 -16.39 -11.91
CA SER A 357 51.11 -15.07 -11.27
C SER A 357 49.89 -14.25 -11.64
N ALA A 358 49.54 -13.39 -10.75
CA ALA A 358 48.72 -12.20 -11.00
C ALA A 358 49.48 -11.19 -11.85
N VAL A 359 48.77 -10.48 -12.73
CA VAL A 359 49.21 -9.17 -13.26
C VAL A 359 48.04 -8.20 -13.21
N SER A 360 48.25 -7.19 -12.37
CA SER A 360 47.55 -5.92 -12.36
C SER A 360 48.19 -5.00 -13.42
N THR A 361 47.38 -4.26 -14.20
CA THR A 361 47.85 -3.03 -14.82
C THR A 361 46.78 -1.95 -14.75
N ALA A 362 47.18 -0.90 -14.06
CA ALA A 362 46.57 0.42 -14.08
C ALA A 362 47.22 1.27 -15.18
N GLY A 363 46.51 2.32 -15.59
CA GLY A 363 47.06 3.44 -16.38
C GLY A 363 46.21 3.75 -17.61
N SER A 364 45.86 4.92 -17.95
CA SER A 364 46.21 6.30 -17.69
C SER A 364 45.48 7.17 -18.73
N ARG A 365 44.98 8.27 -18.28
CA ARG A 365 44.55 9.49 -18.99
C ARG A 365 45.12 9.72 -20.42
N ARG A 366 44.27 10.23 -21.34
CA ARG A 366 44.60 11.51 -22.04
C ARG A 366 43.37 12.15 -22.68
N ARG A 367 43.38 13.48 -22.59
CA ARG A 367 42.52 14.51 -23.18
C ARG A 367 42.69 14.56 -24.73
N GLY A 368 41.70 15.22 -25.38
CA GLY A 368 41.97 16.03 -26.57
C GLY A 368 40.89 15.95 -27.64
N ARG A 369 40.18 16.90 -27.76
CA ARG A 369 39.52 17.91 -28.61
C ARG A 369 38.03 17.80 -28.71
#